data_3f201bc396eed839fd04beb49e900143
#
_entry.id   3f201bc396eed839fd04beb49e900143
#
_cell.length_a   1.000
_cell.length_b   1.000
_cell.length_c   1.000
_cell.angle_alpha   90.00
_cell.angle_beta   90.00
_cell.angle_gamma   90.00
#
_symmetry.space_group_name_H-M   'P 1'
#
loop_
_entity.id
_entity.type
_entity.pdbx_description
1 polymer ?
#
loop_
_entity_poly.entity_id
_entity_poly.type
_entity_poly.pdbx_seq_one_letter_code
_entity_poly.pdbx_strand_id
1 'polypeptide(L)' 'MPMRSFGAFGPEAIAEMVEALDAALEQLQGTGEPEVVREMVAQRIIFAATLGERDPVSLREAALRKAD' A
#
# COMPACT_ATOMS: atom_id res chain seq x y z
N MET A 1 -20.86 -5.15 12.70
CA MET A 1 -20.51 -4.76 12.24
C MET A 1 -20.02 -4.68 11.23
N PRO A 2 -20.18 -4.58 10.60
CA PRO A 2 -19.57 -4.72 9.56
C PRO A 2 -18.56 -3.95 9.37
N MET A 3 -17.82 -4.23 9.08
CA MET A 3 -16.86 -3.57 8.95
C MET A 3 -16.35 -3.58 7.77
N ARG A 4 -16.09 -2.76 7.17
CA ARG A 4 -15.52 -2.63 6.00
C ARG A 4 -14.13 -2.37 6.20
N SER A 5 -13.23 -2.85 5.34
CA SER A 5 -11.81 -2.64 5.46
C SER A 5 -11.46 -1.20 5.59
N PHE A 6 -12.09 -0.38 4.80
CA PHE A 6 -11.79 1.04 4.87
C PHE A 6 -12.20 1.65 6.18
N GLY A 7 -13.23 1.11 6.78
CA GLY A 7 -13.66 1.60 8.06
C GLY A 7 -12.68 1.31 9.17
N ALA A 8 -11.78 0.35 8.93
CA ALA A 8 -10.82 -0.03 9.94
C ALA A 8 -9.64 0.93 10.02
N PHE A 9 -9.46 1.79 9.01
CA PHE A 9 -8.33 2.69 8.98
C PHE A 9 -8.81 4.12 9.21
N GLY A 10 -8.19 4.82 10.14
CA GLY A 10 -8.48 6.22 10.32
C GLY A 10 -7.88 7.06 9.23
N PRO A 11 -8.21 8.37 9.23
CA PRO A 11 -7.68 9.24 8.17
C PRO A 11 -6.17 9.32 8.14
N GLU A 12 -5.54 9.25 9.30
CA GLU A 12 -4.08 9.31 9.33
C GLU A 12 -3.46 8.07 8.71
N ALA A 13 -4.05 6.91 8.99
CA ALA A 13 -3.54 5.67 8.43
C ALA A 13 -3.70 5.68 6.91
N ILE A 14 -4.84 6.16 6.44
CA ILE A 14 -5.09 6.20 5.01
C ILE A 14 -4.11 7.16 4.34
N ALA A 15 -3.82 8.29 4.97
CA ALA A 15 -2.86 9.25 4.40
C ALA A 15 -1.48 8.61 4.28
N GLU A 16 -1.07 7.86 5.29
CA GLU A 16 0.22 7.19 5.24
C GLU A 16 0.24 6.11 4.17
N MET A 17 -0.87 5.42 3.99
CA MET A 17 -0.95 4.40 2.96
C MET A 17 -0.87 5.02 1.57
N VAL A 18 -1.53 6.15 1.37
CA VAL A 18 -1.47 6.85 0.09
C VAL A 18 -0.06 7.34 -0.20
N GLU A 19 0.59 7.88 0.81
CA GLU A 19 1.96 8.34 0.64
C GLU A 19 2.87 7.18 0.24
N ALA A 20 2.70 6.03 0.87
CA ALA A 20 3.49 4.86 0.54
C ALA A 20 3.19 4.38 -0.87
N LEU A 21 1.93 4.42 -1.26
CA LEU A 21 1.53 4.01 -2.59
C LEU A 21 2.19 4.90 -3.65
N ASP A 22 2.14 6.21 -3.46
CA ASP A 22 2.73 7.11 -4.42
C ASP A 22 4.23 6.89 -4.54
N ALA A 23 4.90 6.72 -3.41
CA ALA A 23 6.35 6.52 -3.43
C ALA A 23 6.71 5.20 -4.10
N ALA A 24 5.95 4.15 -3.84
CA ALA A 24 6.23 2.86 -4.44
C ALA A 24 6.01 2.91 -5.94
N LEU A 25 4.93 3.57 -6.37
CA LEU A 25 4.65 3.67 -7.80
C LEU A 25 5.73 4.46 -8.51
N GLU A 26 6.27 5.47 -7.86
CA GLU A 26 7.34 6.24 -8.45
C GLU A 26 8.55 5.37 -8.70
N GLN A 27 8.88 4.49 -7.77
CA GLN A 27 10.02 3.62 -7.92
C GLN A 27 9.79 2.55 -8.98
N LEU A 28 8.54 2.22 -9.25
CA LEU A 28 8.22 1.18 -10.20
C LEU A 28 7.85 1.72 -11.56
N GLN A 29 8.10 2.99 -11.81
CA GLN A 29 7.80 3.57 -13.11
C GLN A 29 8.49 2.79 -14.20
N GLY A 30 7.75 2.51 -15.27
CA GLY A 30 8.31 1.80 -16.40
C GLY A 30 8.40 0.31 -16.22
N THR A 31 7.86 -0.21 -15.13
CA THR A 31 7.92 -1.63 -14.84
C THR A 31 6.56 -2.26 -15.04
N GLY A 32 6.26 -2.72 -16.23
CA GLY A 32 5.01 -3.41 -16.47
C GLY A 32 3.84 -2.46 -16.68
N GLU A 33 2.65 -3.03 -16.69
CA GLU A 33 1.43 -2.27 -16.92
C GLU A 33 1.12 -1.38 -15.72
N PRO A 34 0.94 -0.09 -15.95
CA PRO A 34 0.72 0.81 -14.81
C PRO A 34 -0.47 0.43 -13.95
N GLU A 35 -1.57 0.00 -14.56
CA GLU A 35 -2.75 -0.33 -13.78
C GLU A 35 -2.54 -1.59 -12.97
N VAL A 36 -1.88 -2.57 -13.54
CA VAL A 36 -1.61 -3.81 -12.84
C VAL A 36 -0.65 -3.56 -11.69
N VAL A 37 0.38 -2.77 -11.93
CA VAL A 37 1.36 -2.45 -10.90
C VAL A 37 0.69 -1.69 -9.76
N ARG A 38 -0.16 -0.73 -10.10
CA ARG A 38 -0.83 0.06 -9.07
C ARG A 38 -1.70 -0.82 -8.20
N GLU A 39 -2.46 -1.71 -8.81
CA GLU A 39 -3.33 -2.57 -8.05
C GLU A 39 -2.54 -3.50 -7.14
N MET A 40 -1.46 -4.07 -7.66
CA MET A 40 -0.63 -4.95 -6.87
C MET A 40 -0.02 -4.23 -5.68
N VAL A 41 0.50 -3.04 -5.93
CA VAL A 41 1.11 -2.26 -4.85
C VAL A 41 0.07 -1.89 -3.81
N ALA A 42 -1.11 -1.46 -4.26
CA ALA A 42 -2.17 -1.09 -3.33
C ALA A 42 -2.57 -2.26 -2.45
N GLN A 43 -2.70 -3.44 -3.04
CA GLN A 43 -3.09 -4.59 -2.26
C GLN A 43 -2.04 -4.95 -1.21
N ARG A 44 -0.77 -4.83 -1.57
CA ARG A 44 0.29 -5.13 -0.62
C ARG A 44 0.32 -4.14 0.53
N ILE A 45 0.06 -2.87 0.22
CA ILE A 45 0.03 -1.86 1.26
C ILE A 45 -1.15 -2.10 2.19
N ILE A 46 -2.31 -2.42 1.63
CA ILE A 46 -3.49 -2.68 2.45
C ILE A 46 -3.23 -3.89 3.35
N PHE A 47 -2.61 -4.92 2.81
CA PHE A 47 -2.31 -6.10 3.59
C PHE A 47 -1.38 -5.78 4.75
N ALA A 48 -0.32 -5.03 4.46
CA ALA A 48 0.63 -4.67 5.52
C ALA A 48 -0.03 -3.81 6.58
N ALA A 49 -0.88 -2.87 6.15
CA ALA A 49 -1.58 -2.02 7.10
C ALA A 49 -2.56 -2.82 7.95
N THR A 50 -3.15 -3.84 7.36
CA THR A 50 -4.05 -4.71 8.10
C THR A 50 -3.31 -5.44 9.21
N LEU A 51 -2.04 -5.74 8.98
CA LEU A 51 -1.21 -6.40 9.99
C LEU A 51 -0.68 -5.42 11.04
N GLY A 52 -1.01 -4.15 10.91
CA GLY A 52 -0.63 -3.18 11.93
C GLY A 52 0.43 -2.19 11.50
N GLU A 53 0.98 -2.35 10.31
CA GLU A 53 2.03 -1.44 9.87
C GLU A 53 1.44 -0.06 9.57
N ARG A 54 2.10 0.98 10.04
CA ARG A 54 1.61 2.35 9.83
C ARG A 54 2.68 3.29 9.31
N ASP A 55 3.94 2.90 9.39
CA ASP A 55 5.03 3.75 8.92
C ASP A 55 5.06 3.77 7.39
N PRO A 56 5.00 4.95 6.76
CA PRO A 56 4.98 4.99 5.29
C PRO A 56 6.19 4.32 4.65
N VAL A 57 7.36 4.44 5.28
CA VAL A 57 8.55 3.80 4.72
C VAL A 57 8.41 2.29 4.74
N SER A 58 7.93 1.75 5.85
CA SER A 58 7.73 0.30 5.95
C SER A 58 6.65 -0.17 5.00
N LEU A 59 5.59 0.59 4.85
CA LEU A 59 4.52 0.24 3.92
C LEU A 59 5.05 0.22 2.48
N ARG A 60 5.86 1.21 2.14
CA ARG A 60 6.45 1.25 0.80
C ARG A 60 7.36 0.06 0.58
N GLU A 61 8.16 -0.28 1.58
CA GLU A 61 9.05 -1.41 1.44
C GLU A 61 8.29 -2.72 1.30
N ALA A 62 7.18 -2.85 2.02
CA ALA A 62 6.35 -4.03 1.88
C ALA A 62 5.80 -4.14 0.47
N ALA A 63 5.41 -3.01 -0.11
CA ALA A 63 4.85 -2.99 -1.44
C ALA A 63 5.89 -3.34 -2.49
N LEU A 64 7.14 -2.98 -2.25
CA LEU A 64 8.20 -3.20 -3.22
C LEU A 64 8.88 -4.55 -3.05
N ARG A 65 8.56 -5.27 -1.99
CA ARG A 65 9.20 -6.55 -1.73
C ARG A 65 8.72 -7.57 -2.75
N LYS A 66 9.65 -8.33 -3.26
CA LYS A 66 9.27 -9.37 -4.20
C LYS A 66 8.59 -10.49 -3.47
N ALA A 67 7.55 -11.01 -4.10
CA ALA A 67 6.86 -12.15 -3.54
C ALA A 67 7.64 -13.39 -3.90
N ASP A 68 7.95 -14.17 -2.93
CA ASP A 68 8.67 -15.39 -3.22
C ASP A 68 7.94 -16.57 -2.75
#